data_8395447aa8bef87a7317ffcd25e18190
#
_entry.id   8395447aa8bef87a7317ffcd25e18190
#
_cell.length_a   1.000
_cell.length_b   1.000
_cell.length_c   1.000
_cell.angle_alpha   90.00
_cell.angle_beta   90.00
_cell.angle_gamma   90.00
#
_symmetry.space_group_name_H-M   'P 1'
#
loop_
_entity.id
_entity.type
_entity.pdbx_description
1 polymer ?
#
loop_
_entity_poly.entity_id
_entity_poly.type
_entity_poly.pdbx_seq_one_letter_code
_entity_poly.pdbx_strand_id
1 'polypeptide(L)'
;MNKETNTASILKDILKAQKTSGELPPVEKWNPPLCENIEMQISKEGKWYFMNSLIGREKMVKLFSSVLRLDADGDYYLVTPVEKIKINVADKPFVIITYDKEIIDDQETFFFQTNVGDVVPLNLKHPLRVEFSKITEEPSPYLLVRKNLEGLI
;
A
#
# COMPACT_ATOMS: atom_id res chain seq x y z
N MET A 1 17.77 -19.76 -18.62
CA MET A 1 17.03 -20.39 -17.52
C MET A 1 16.05 -19.38 -16.95
N ASN A 2 14.75 -19.63 -17.09
CA ASN A 2 13.75 -18.73 -16.56
C ASN A 2 13.71 -18.84 -15.04
N LYS A 3 13.98 -17.73 -14.35
CA LYS A 3 13.81 -17.66 -12.91
C LYS A 3 12.31 -17.65 -12.63
N GLU A 4 11.81 -18.69 -11.97
CA GLU A 4 10.45 -18.72 -11.52
C GLU A 4 10.23 -17.64 -10.45
N THR A 5 9.35 -16.67 -10.73
CA THR A 5 8.98 -15.67 -9.75
C THR A 5 7.80 -16.21 -8.95
N ASN A 6 8.00 -16.32 -7.65
CA ASN A 6 6.97 -16.75 -6.69
C ASN A 6 7.04 -15.87 -5.45
N THR A 7 6.12 -16.08 -4.50
CA THR A 7 6.06 -15.26 -3.28
C THR A 7 7.38 -15.29 -2.51
N ALA A 8 8.04 -16.44 -2.41
CA ALA A 8 9.29 -16.56 -1.68
C ALA A 8 10.42 -15.76 -2.34
N SER A 9 10.51 -15.78 -3.67
CA SER A 9 11.49 -15.01 -4.44
C SER A 9 11.28 -13.51 -4.26
N ILE A 10 10.03 -13.04 -4.36
CA ILE A 10 9.67 -11.64 -4.20
C ILE A 10 9.98 -11.17 -2.78
N LEU A 11 9.59 -11.96 -1.77
CA LEU A 11 9.85 -11.64 -0.37
C LEU A 11 11.34 -11.53 -0.07
N LYS A 12 12.16 -12.41 -0.67
CA LYS A 12 13.62 -12.36 -0.53
C LYS A 12 14.19 -11.05 -1.06
N ASP A 13 13.72 -10.59 -2.24
CA ASP A 13 14.13 -9.33 -2.83
C ASP A 13 13.69 -8.14 -1.97
N ILE A 14 12.48 -8.19 -1.42
CA ILE A 14 11.97 -7.15 -0.52
C ILE A 14 12.80 -7.09 0.76
N LEU A 15 13.09 -8.24 1.37
CA LEU A 15 13.90 -8.29 2.60
C LEU A 15 15.29 -7.72 2.38
N LYS A 16 15.91 -7.97 1.23
CA LYS A 16 17.21 -7.38 0.87
C LYS A 16 17.13 -5.87 0.72
N ALA A 17 15.98 -5.34 0.32
CA ALA A 17 15.78 -3.92 0.08
C ALA A 17 15.43 -3.15 1.36
N GLN A 18 15.11 -3.83 2.47
CA GLN A 18 14.73 -3.17 3.71
C GLN A 18 15.88 -2.38 4.30
N LYS A 19 15.56 -1.18 4.81
CA LYS A 19 16.51 -0.36 5.55
C LYS A 19 16.54 -0.76 7.02
N THR A 20 17.73 -0.77 7.60
CA THR A 20 17.92 -1.11 9.03
C THR A 20 17.34 -0.09 9.99
N SER A 21 17.09 1.14 9.52
CA SER A 21 16.55 2.25 10.32
C SER A 21 15.03 2.19 10.51
N GLY A 22 14.34 1.18 10.00
CA GLY A 22 12.87 1.10 10.04
C GLY A 22 12.16 1.99 9.03
N GLU A 23 12.89 2.72 8.21
CA GLU A 23 12.31 3.53 7.14
C GLU A 23 11.84 2.65 5.99
N LEU A 24 10.85 3.16 5.24
CA LEU A 24 10.41 2.48 4.03
C LEU A 24 11.51 2.43 2.97
N PRO A 25 11.62 1.34 2.19
CA PRO A 25 12.56 1.28 1.08
C PRO A 25 12.36 2.43 0.09
N PRO A 26 13.44 2.96 -0.52
CA PRO A 26 13.35 4.09 -1.45
C PRO A 26 12.90 3.65 -2.84
N VAL A 27 11.65 3.16 -2.94
CA VAL A 27 11.11 2.60 -4.19
C VAL A 27 11.10 3.59 -5.35
N GLU A 28 11.03 4.89 -5.06
CA GLU A 28 11.05 5.95 -6.06
C GLU A 28 12.37 6.06 -6.83
N LYS A 29 13.43 5.50 -6.27
CA LYS A 29 14.77 5.52 -6.89
C LYS A 29 15.02 4.34 -7.82
N TRP A 30 14.15 3.34 -7.84
CA TRP A 30 14.36 2.12 -8.59
C TRP A 30 13.54 2.11 -9.88
N ASN A 31 14.17 1.67 -10.95
CA ASN A 31 13.52 1.58 -12.26
C ASN A 31 13.86 0.24 -12.94
N PRO A 32 13.50 -0.88 -12.29
CA PRO A 32 13.77 -2.21 -12.83
C PRO A 32 12.79 -2.56 -13.94
N PRO A 33 13.08 -3.62 -14.72
CA PRO A 33 12.15 -4.12 -15.73
C PRO A 33 10.88 -4.68 -15.09
N LEU A 34 9.78 -4.60 -15.84
CA LEU A 34 8.51 -5.17 -15.43
C LEU A 34 8.58 -6.70 -15.50
N CYS A 35 8.22 -7.35 -14.41
CA CYS A 35 8.04 -8.80 -14.36
C CYS A 35 6.64 -9.13 -14.84
N GLU A 36 6.53 -9.71 -16.02
CA GLU A 36 5.25 -10.14 -16.59
C GLU A 36 4.84 -11.50 -16.03
N ASN A 37 3.59 -11.89 -16.27
CA ASN A 37 3.01 -13.19 -15.87
C ASN A 37 2.80 -13.36 -14.36
N ILE A 38 2.88 -12.28 -13.58
CA ILE A 38 2.53 -12.29 -12.16
C ILE A 38 1.25 -11.47 -12.01
N GLU A 39 0.23 -12.08 -11.43
CA GLU A 39 -1.02 -11.41 -11.09
C GLU A 39 -1.13 -11.20 -9.60
N MET A 40 -1.21 -9.94 -9.20
CA MET A 40 -1.45 -9.57 -7.81
C MET A 40 -2.61 -8.60 -7.73
N GLN A 41 -3.36 -8.66 -6.65
CA GLN A 41 -4.55 -7.85 -6.46
C GLN A 41 -4.69 -7.41 -5.01
N ILE A 42 -5.26 -6.20 -4.84
CA ILE A 42 -5.77 -5.74 -3.55
C ILE A 42 -7.27 -5.49 -3.74
N SER A 43 -8.10 -6.19 -2.95
CA SER A 43 -9.54 -6.01 -3.01
C SER A 43 -9.97 -4.68 -2.38
N LYS A 44 -11.23 -4.31 -2.58
CA LYS A 44 -11.81 -3.11 -1.98
C LYS A 44 -11.77 -3.15 -0.44
N GLU A 45 -11.81 -4.34 0.14
CA GLU A 45 -11.74 -4.57 1.58
C GLU A 45 -10.30 -4.61 2.10
N GLY A 46 -9.30 -4.44 1.22
CA GLY A 46 -7.89 -4.43 1.61
C GLY A 46 -7.25 -5.80 1.70
N LYS A 47 -7.87 -6.82 1.13
CA LYS A 47 -7.29 -8.17 1.08
C LYS A 47 -6.35 -8.30 -0.11
N TRP A 48 -5.23 -8.95 0.12
CA TRP A 48 -4.18 -9.14 -0.87
C TRP A 48 -4.22 -10.56 -1.46
N TYR A 49 -4.04 -10.65 -2.77
CA TYR A 49 -4.05 -11.93 -3.51
C TYR A 49 -2.81 -12.03 -4.38
N PHE A 50 -2.24 -13.23 -4.43
CA PHE A 50 -1.14 -13.60 -5.32
C PHE A 50 -1.61 -14.75 -6.20
N MET A 51 -1.61 -14.55 -7.53
CA MET A 51 -2.07 -15.55 -8.51
C MET A 51 -3.44 -16.14 -8.09
N ASN A 52 -4.36 -15.27 -7.73
CA ASN A 52 -5.74 -15.57 -7.29
C ASN A 52 -5.85 -16.30 -5.93
N SER A 53 -4.74 -16.45 -5.21
CA SER A 53 -4.74 -17.04 -3.86
C SER A 53 -4.63 -15.94 -2.81
N LEU A 54 -5.48 -16.03 -1.79
CA LEU A 54 -5.46 -15.07 -0.68
C LEU A 54 -4.15 -15.19 0.10
N ILE A 55 -3.51 -14.05 0.30
CA ILE A 55 -2.36 -13.95 1.20
C ILE A 55 -2.89 -13.71 2.61
N GLY A 56 -2.90 -14.76 3.44
CA GLY A 56 -3.47 -14.69 4.78
C GLY A 56 -2.50 -14.27 5.88
N ARG A 57 -1.20 -14.21 5.58
CA ARG A 57 -0.19 -13.86 6.58
C ARG A 57 0.00 -12.34 6.64
N GLU A 58 -0.33 -11.72 7.77
CA GLU A 58 -0.24 -10.27 7.96
C GLU A 58 1.19 -9.74 7.75
N LYS A 59 2.19 -10.46 8.25
CA LYS A 59 3.60 -10.06 8.09
C LYS A 59 4.01 -10.04 6.62
N MET A 60 3.51 -10.96 5.83
CA MET A 60 3.78 -11.03 4.40
C MET A 60 3.14 -9.85 3.67
N VAL A 61 1.88 -9.55 3.97
CA VAL A 61 1.17 -8.41 3.41
C VAL A 61 1.88 -7.11 3.78
N LYS A 62 2.32 -6.98 5.01
CA LYS A 62 3.06 -5.79 5.47
C LYS A 62 4.36 -5.61 4.68
N LEU A 63 5.11 -6.69 4.44
CA LEU A 63 6.33 -6.64 3.64
C LEU A 63 6.05 -6.23 2.18
N PHE A 64 5.05 -6.85 1.55
CA PHE A 64 4.66 -6.45 0.19
C PHE A 64 4.26 -4.99 0.13
N SER A 65 3.48 -4.51 1.10
CA SER A 65 3.02 -3.12 1.13
C SER A 65 4.16 -2.12 1.28
N SER A 66 5.30 -2.53 1.85
CA SER A 66 6.45 -1.65 2.05
C SER A 66 7.11 -1.22 0.74
N VAL A 67 6.89 -1.95 -0.35
CA VAL A 67 7.46 -1.64 -1.66
C VAL A 67 6.41 -1.22 -2.69
N LEU A 68 5.23 -0.86 -2.22
CA LEU A 68 4.14 -0.39 -3.06
C LEU A 68 4.45 1.00 -3.61
N ARG A 69 4.15 1.21 -4.90
CA ARG A 69 4.37 2.49 -5.58
C ARG A 69 3.25 2.77 -6.57
N LEU A 70 2.77 4.01 -6.60
CA LEU A 70 1.84 4.50 -7.61
C LEU A 70 2.63 5.30 -8.64
N ASP A 71 2.64 4.85 -9.89
CA ASP A 71 3.38 5.48 -10.97
C ASP A 71 2.54 6.54 -11.70
N ALA A 72 3.22 7.32 -12.56
CA ALA A 72 2.59 8.39 -13.32
C ALA A 72 1.54 7.89 -14.32
N ASP A 73 1.59 6.60 -14.69
CA ASP A 73 0.59 5.96 -15.55
C ASP A 73 -0.74 5.69 -14.83
N GLY A 74 -0.81 5.94 -13.53
CA GLY A 74 -1.99 5.68 -12.70
C GLY A 74 -2.08 4.27 -12.17
N ASP A 75 -1.11 3.41 -12.47
CA ASP A 75 -1.08 2.03 -12.02
C ASP A 75 -0.21 1.86 -10.78
N TYR A 76 -0.55 0.84 -9.99
CA TYR A 76 0.18 0.47 -8.78
C TYR A 76 1.16 -0.65 -9.09
N TYR A 77 2.31 -0.60 -8.45
CA TYR A 77 3.38 -1.59 -8.62
C TYR A 77 4.02 -1.93 -7.28
N LEU A 78 4.52 -3.15 -7.18
CA LEU A 78 5.49 -3.54 -6.16
C LEU A 78 6.87 -3.43 -6.80
N VAL A 79 7.77 -2.67 -6.21
CA VAL A 79 9.07 -2.35 -6.80
C VAL A 79 10.20 -2.75 -5.87
N THR A 80 11.13 -3.56 -6.39
CA THR A 80 12.40 -3.87 -5.75
C THR A 80 13.54 -3.39 -6.66
N PRO A 81 14.78 -3.41 -6.21
CA PRO A 81 15.88 -3.03 -7.10
C PRO A 81 16.00 -3.87 -8.37
N VAL A 82 15.44 -5.08 -8.38
CA VAL A 82 15.63 -6.06 -9.47
C VAL A 82 14.38 -6.28 -10.31
N GLU A 83 13.18 -5.99 -9.80
CA GLU A 83 11.95 -6.26 -10.53
C GLU A 83 10.81 -5.32 -10.13
N LYS A 84 9.87 -5.16 -11.05
CA LYS A 84 8.65 -4.40 -10.85
C LYS A 84 7.46 -5.29 -11.20
N ILE A 85 6.47 -5.37 -10.32
CA ILE A 85 5.29 -6.23 -10.50
C ILE A 85 4.06 -5.33 -10.42
N LYS A 86 3.21 -5.39 -11.45
CA LYS A 86 1.95 -4.66 -11.44
C LYS A 86 0.98 -5.33 -10.48
N ILE A 87 0.31 -4.52 -9.67
CA ILE A 87 -0.73 -4.98 -8.76
C ILE A 87 -2.04 -4.25 -9.05
N ASN A 88 -3.11 -5.02 -9.24
CA ASN A 88 -4.44 -4.49 -9.51
C ASN A 88 -5.12 -4.11 -8.20
N VAL A 89 -5.44 -2.84 -8.04
CA VAL A 89 -6.05 -2.29 -6.83
C VAL A 89 -7.48 -1.90 -7.16
N ALA A 90 -8.44 -2.50 -6.45
CA ALA A 90 -9.86 -2.31 -6.76
C ALA A 90 -10.33 -0.87 -6.50
N ASP A 91 -9.83 -0.23 -5.43
CA ASP A 91 -10.13 1.16 -5.09
C ASP A 91 -8.84 1.87 -4.68
N LYS A 92 -8.42 1.73 -3.44
CA LYS A 92 -7.16 2.29 -2.94
C LYS A 92 -6.31 1.20 -2.29
N PRO A 93 -4.99 1.40 -2.21
CA PRO A 93 -4.10 0.33 -1.71
C PRO A 93 -4.28 0.02 -0.23
N PHE A 94 -4.81 0.96 0.56
CA PHE A 94 -5.01 0.79 1.98
C PHE A 94 -6.48 0.94 2.37
N VAL A 95 -6.84 0.34 3.51
CA VAL A 95 -8.14 0.49 4.15
C VAL A 95 -7.89 0.90 5.60
N ILE A 96 -8.59 1.92 6.05
CA ILE A 96 -8.53 2.33 7.45
C ILE A 96 -9.42 1.40 8.26
N ILE A 97 -8.83 0.68 9.21
CA ILE A 97 -9.53 -0.33 10.01
C ILE A 97 -9.99 0.19 11.35
N THR A 98 -9.31 1.21 11.89
CA THR A 98 -9.67 1.80 13.17
C THR A 98 -9.07 3.19 13.29
N TYR A 99 -9.58 3.95 14.25
CA TYR A 99 -9.01 5.25 14.59
C TYR A 99 -9.01 5.43 16.09
N ASP A 100 -8.16 6.34 16.55
CA ASP A 100 -8.07 6.73 17.94
C ASP A 100 -7.95 8.24 18.04
N LYS A 101 -8.36 8.79 19.17
CA LYS A 101 -8.33 10.23 19.40
C LYS A 101 -7.47 10.51 20.62
N GLU A 102 -6.46 11.33 20.43
CA GLU A 102 -5.55 11.72 21.51
C GLU A 102 -5.47 13.24 21.63
N ILE A 103 -5.10 13.72 22.80
CA ILE A 103 -4.84 15.13 23.03
C ILE A 103 -3.32 15.32 23.05
N ILE A 104 -2.82 16.09 22.06
CA ILE A 104 -1.39 16.41 21.95
C ILE A 104 -1.27 17.91 21.91
N ASP A 105 -0.46 18.49 22.82
CA ASP A 105 -0.27 19.95 22.93
C ASP A 105 -1.59 20.72 23.01
N ASP A 106 -2.52 20.24 23.84
CA ASP A 106 -3.87 20.77 24.06
C ASP A 106 -4.79 20.75 22.83
N GLN A 107 -4.43 19.97 21.79
CA GLN A 107 -5.24 19.80 20.60
C GLN A 107 -5.66 18.35 20.43
N GLU A 108 -6.92 18.14 20.03
CA GLU A 108 -7.41 16.81 19.65
C GLU A 108 -6.77 16.38 18.35
N THR A 109 -6.16 15.20 18.34
CA THR A 109 -5.54 14.61 17.17
C THR A 109 -6.13 13.24 16.91
N PHE A 110 -6.56 13.00 15.68
CA PHE A 110 -7.04 11.69 15.26
C PHE A 110 -5.89 10.91 14.64
N PHE A 111 -5.74 9.66 15.06
CA PHE A 111 -4.80 8.71 14.48
C PHE A 111 -5.57 7.60 13.80
N PHE A 112 -5.22 7.30 12.57
CA PHE A 112 -5.86 6.26 11.77
C PHE A 112 -4.90 5.10 11.58
N GLN A 113 -5.40 3.87 11.74
CA GLN A 113 -4.61 2.67 11.50
C GLN A 113 -5.09 1.98 10.24
N THR A 114 -4.13 1.62 9.37
CA THR A 114 -4.42 0.89 8.14
C THR A 114 -4.42 -0.61 8.37
N ASN A 115 -4.97 -1.34 7.40
CA ASN A 115 -5.00 -2.80 7.38
C ASN A 115 -3.60 -3.45 7.32
N VAL A 116 -2.56 -2.68 6.99
CA VAL A 116 -1.17 -3.18 6.96
C VAL A 116 -0.34 -2.69 8.15
N GLY A 117 -0.97 -1.99 9.09
CA GLY A 117 -0.35 -1.59 10.34
C GLY A 117 0.23 -0.18 10.41
N ASP A 118 0.12 0.61 9.34
CA ASP A 118 0.52 2.01 9.41
C ASP A 118 -0.41 2.77 10.35
N VAL A 119 0.15 3.65 11.18
CA VAL A 119 -0.61 4.56 12.02
C VAL A 119 -0.25 5.98 11.62
N VAL A 120 -1.24 6.76 11.17
CA VAL A 120 -1.00 8.10 10.66
C VAL A 120 -1.93 9.11 11.32
N PRO A 121 -1.41 10.29 11.68
CA PRO A 121 -2.24 11.36 12.22
C PRO A 121 -2.97 12.09 11.10
N LEU A 122 -4.17 12.58 11.40
CA LEU A 122 -4.88 13.49 10.50
C LEU A 122 -4.27 14.89 10.63
N ASN A 123 -3.54 15.32 9.58
CA ASN A 123 -2.89 16.63 9.54
C ASN A 123 -2.63 17.06 8.10
N LEU A 124 -1.87 18.14 7.90
CA LEU A 124 -1.57 18.66 6.57
C LEU A 124 -0.71 17.73 5.71
N LYS A 125 0.06 16.84 6.33
CA LYS A 125 0.88 15.84 5.62
C LYS A 125 0.07 14.60 5.25
N HIS A 126 -1.05 14.39 5.94
CA HIS A 126 -1.98 13.27 5.72
C HIS A 126 -3.40 13.82 5.58
N PRO A 127 -3.67 14.53 4.46
CA PRO A 127 -4.97 15.17 4.29
C PRO A 127 -6.08 14.18 3.99
N LEU A 128 -7.28 14.56 4.41
CA LEU A 128 -8.52 13.88 4.09
C LEU A 128 -9.08 14.43 2.79
N ARG A 129 -9.58 13.53 1.94
CA ARG A 129 -10.23 13.88 0.69
C ARG A 129 -11.53 13.09 0.57
N VAL A 130 -12.55 13.70 -0.01
CA VAL A 130 -13.83 13.03 -0.22
C VAL A 130 -14.19 13.06 -1.69
N GLU A 131 -14.54 11.89 -2.24
CA GLU A 131 -15.12 11.75 -3.56
C GLU A 131 -16.59 11.35 -3.44
N PHE A 132 -17.41 11.85 -4.36
CA PHE A 132 -18.83 11.51 -4.42
C PHE A 132 -19.09 10.64 -5.65
N SER A 133 -19.84 9.55 -5.46
CA SER A 133 -20.29 8.74 -6.58
C SER A 133 -21.19 9.56 -7.50
N LYS A 134 -20.95 9.51 -8.81
CA LYS A 134 -21.76 10.20 -9.80
C LYS A 134 -23.15 9.57 -9.95
N ILE A 135 -23.31 8.33 -9.51
CA ILE A 135 -24.56 7.56 -9.65
C ILE A 135 -25.40 7.65 -8.39
N THR A 136 -24.79 7.40 -7.21
CA THR A 136 -25.51 7.32 -5.93
C THR A 136 -25.37 8.57 -5.07
N GLU A 137 -24.44 9.47 -5.43
CA GLU A 137 -24.06 10.66 -4.65
C GLU A 137 -23.49 10.33 -3.27
N GLU A 138 -23.18 9.05 -3.01
CA GLU A 138 -22.59 8.61 -1.75
C GLU A 138 -21.12 9.09 -1.63
N PRO A 139 -20.73 9.59 -0.46
CA PRO A 139 -19.36 10.03 -0.23
C PRO A 139 -18.42 8.83 0.01
N SER A 140 -17.20 8.94 -0.50
CA SER A 140 -16.11 8.03 -0.17
C SER A 140 -14.96 8.86 0.38
N PRO A 141 -14.66 8.75 1.68
CA PRO A 141 -13.56 9.48 2.27
C PRO A 141 -12.25 8.72 2.13
N TYR A 142 -11.20 9.46 1.77
CA TYR A 142 -9.85 8.91 1.58
C TYR A 142 -8.86 9.71 2.42
N LEU A 143 -7.89 9.01 2.97
CA LEU A 143 -6.80 9.58 3.74
C LEU A 143 -5.48 9.32 3.03
N LEU A 144 -4.64 10.34 2.87
CA LEU A 144 -3.29 10.15 2.36
C LEU A 144 -2.45 9.49 3.44
N VAL A 145 -2.05 8.23 3.21
CA VAL A 145 -1.34 7.41 4.20
C VAL A 145 0.16 7.63 4.14
N ARG A 146 0.75 7.48 2.95
CA ARG A 146 2.19 7.69 2.73
C ARG A 146 2.44 8.03 1.27
N LYS A 147 3.39 8.93 1.03
CA LYS A 147 3.74 9.39 -0.32
C LYS A 147 2.48 9.83 -1.07
N ASN A 148 2.15 9.18 -2.20
CA ASN A 148 0.92 9.43 -2.96
C ASN A 148 -0.10 8.27 -2.82
N LEU A 149 0.02 7.47 -1.76
CA LEU A 149 -0.82 6.29 -1.54
C LEU A 149 -1.90 6.59 -0.51
N GLU A 150 -3.15 6.38 -0.91
CA GLU A 150 -4.33 6.66 -0.09
C GLU A 150 -4.96 5.39 0.48
N GLY A 151 -5.76 5.58 1.53
CA GLY A 151 -6.61 4.55 2.11
C GLY A 151 -8.05 5.00 2.18
N LEU A 152 -8.98 4.07 1.98
CA LEU A 152 -10.41 4.28 2.16
C LEU A 152 -10.75 4.19 3.65
N ILE A 153 -11.44 5.22 4.15
CA ILE A 153 -11.92 5.25 5.54
C ILE A 153 -13.25 4.50 5.67
#